data_75858b11671d08eb629b9e3956c42fb1
#
_entry.id   75858b11671d08eb629b9e3956c42fb1
#
_cell.length_a   1.000
_cell.length_b   1.000
_cell.length_c   1.000
_cell.angle_alpha   90.00
_cell.angle_beta   90.00
_cell.angle_gamma   90.00
#
_symmetry.space_group_name_H-M   'P 1'
#
loop_
_entity.id
_entity.type
_entity.pdbx_description
1 polymer ?
#
loop_
_entity_poly.entity_id
_entity_poly.type
_entity_poly.pdbx_seq_one_letter_code
_entity_poly.pdbx_strand_id
1 'polypeptide(L)'
;MVTIKVAIISDIHGNSIALKEVLKDAKLNNVDEYIFSGDLVNDLPFGNETLEMVKSTSDKVLKGNKEQYLIEFEEEKYDWNNIQFKNTRFMYNELTEENREYIRKLPHYMELEYEGVKLLVAHGSPKSVEELLNHRFKDLIEKYVDELDADALIFGHTHEAMWYEYINDKLVLNAGCAGVSPHYVGKAEYVILSINNGKIENIDLRLVDYDIEKVKQKIIESGILNVDKVLMNLTFCGINGNGQARSEFFKEAKTVQLERSGKWYQEGAKGIYTYFKLYDDDIWIELGKKYEKYFVF
;
A
#
# COMPACT_ATOMS: atom_id res chain seq x y z
N MET A 1 30.17 -18.39 6.53
CA MET A 1 29.49 -17.30 5.81
C MET A 1 28.20 -17.03 6.52
N VAL A 2 27.77 -15.78 6.62
CA VAL A 2 26.61 -15.40 7.42
C VAL A 2 25.42 -15.25 6.47
N THR A 3 24.30 -15.93 6.73
CA THR A 3 23.05 -15.70 6.02
C THR A 3 22.50 -14.35 6.40
N ILE A 4 22.23 -13.47 5.43
CA ILE A 4 21.55 -12.18 5.65
C ILE A 4 20.06 -12.38 5.50
N LYS A 5 19.29 -11.96 6.49
CA LYS A 5 17.83 -11.96 6.46
C LYS A 5 17.30 -10.57 6.18
N VAL A 6 16.55 -10.42 5.10
CA VAL A 6 15.99 -9.14 4.65
C VAL A 6 14.47 -9.20 4.74
N ALA A 7 13.86 -8.33 5.53
CA ALA A 7 12.40 -8.17 5.57
C ALA A 7 11.94 -7.21 4.49
N ILE A 8 10.94 -7.61 3.70
CA ILE A 8 10.25 -6.78 2.72
C ILE A 8 8.86 -6.47 3.26
N ILE A 9 8.57 -5.20 3.49
CA ILE A 9 7.31 -4.72 4.07
C ILE A 9 6.70 -3.70 3.12
N SER A 10 5.48 -3.93 2.67
CA SER A 10 4.76 -3.07 1.72
C SER A 10 3.39 -2.69 2.24
N ASP A 11 2.82 -1.61 1.70
CA ASP A 11 1.39 -1.29 1.83
C ASP A 11 0.93 -1.20 3.29
N ILE A 12 1.64 -0.39 4.08
CA ILE A 12 1.38 -0.19 5.52
C ILE A 12 0.15 0.69 5.74
N HIS A 13 -0.08 1.67 4.84
CA HIS A 13 -1.26 2.54 4.83
C HIS A 13 -1.56 3.24 6.17
N GLY A 14 -0.53 3.67 6.87
CA GLY A 14 -0.69 4.34 8.16
C GLY A 14 -1.07 3.41 9.32
N ASN A 15 -1.04 2.08 9.15
CA ASN A 15 -1.35 1.14 10.22
C ASN A 15 -0.15 0.90 11.14
N SER A 16 0.14 1.87 12.00
CA SER A 16 1.23 1.76 12.98
C SER A 16 1.07 0.57 13.94
N ILE A 17 -0.15 0.11 14.19
CA ILE A 17 -0.43 -1.03 15.05
C ILE A 17 0.03 -2.32 14.38
N ALA A 18 -0.32 -2.52 13.10
CA ALA A 18 0.14 -3.67 12.33
C ALA A 18 1.66 -3.64 12.14
N LEU A 19 2.22 -2.48 11.75
CA LEU A 19 3.67 -2.31 11.58
C LEU A 19 4.45 -2.68 12.85
N LYS A 20 3.97 -2.27 14.01
CA LYS A 20 4.61 -2.59 15.29
C LYS A 20 4.73 -4.11 15.52
N GLU A 21 3.68 -4.87 15.22
CA GLU A 21 3.72 -6.32 15.38
C GLU A 21 4.59 -6.98 14.28
N VAL A 22 4.58 -6.47 13.06
CA VAL A 22 5.50 -6.91 11.99
C VAL A 22 6.96 -6.73 12.40
N LEU A 23 7.33 -5.55 12.90
CA LEU A 23 8.71 -5.28 13.34
C LEU A 23 9.13 -6.17 14.53
N LYS A 24 8.20 -6.44 15.42
CA LYS A 24 8.44 -7.36 16.55
C LYS A 24 8.65 -8.80 16.05
N ASP A 25 7.84 -9.29 15.14
CA ASP A 25 7.97 -10.62 14.54
C ASP A 25 9.27 -10.74 13.74
N ALA A 26 9.61 -9.74 12.92
CA ALA A 26 10.86 -9.68 12.18
C ALA A 26 12.09 -9.75 13.10
N LYS A 27 12.07 -9.02 14.21
CA LYS A 27 13.13 -9.08 15.24
C LYS A 27 13.25 -10.48 15.86
N LEU A 28 12.13 -11.14 16.15
CA LEU A 28 12.12 -12.53 16.69
C LEU A 28 12.68 -13.54 15.69
N ASN A 29 12.58 -13.25 14.40
CA ASN A 29 13.14 -14.06 13.31
C ASN A 29 14.59 -13.69 12.96
N ASN A 30 15.23 -12.82 13.73
CA ASN A 30 16.59 -12.33 13.54
C ASN A 30 16.78 -11.73 12.13
N VAL A 31 15.88 -10.83 11.74
CA VAL A 31 16.02 -10.04 10.52
C VAL A 31 17.16 -9.03 10.71
N ASP A 32 18.05 -8.96 9.71
CA ASP A 32 19.23 -8.08 9.72
C ASP A 32 18.92 -6.74 9.05
N GLU A 33 18.11 -6.76 7.97
CA GLU A 33 17.85 -5.62 7.11
C GLU A 33 16.36 -5.49 6.79
N TYR A 34 15.89 -4.25 6.64
CA TYR A 34 14.48 -3.95 6.37
C TYR A 34 14.36 -3.11 5.10
N ILE A 35 13.42 -3.45 4.24
CA ILE A 35 13.05 -2.70 3.03
C ILE A 35 11.57 -2.37 3.13
N PHE A 36 11.23 -1.08 3.01
CA PHE A 36 9.86 -0.61 2.93
C PHE A 36 9.55 -0.22 1.49
N SER A 37 8.67 -0.97 0.83
CA SER A 37 8.42 -0.84 -0.60
C SER A 37 7.23 0.06 -0.97
N GLY A 38 6.94 1.07 -0.13
CA GLY A 38 5.96 2.11 -0.43
C GLY A 38 4.59 1.92 0.21
N ASP A 39 3.71 2.90 0.00
CA ASP A 39 2.40 3.03 0.62
C ASP A 39 2.47 2.97 2.16
N LEU A 40 3.33 3.83 2.70
CA LEU A 40 3.60 3.91 4.14
C LEU A 40 2.45 4.59 4.89
N VAL A 41 1.84 5.60 4.27
CA VAL A 41 0.82 6.48 4.84
C VAL A 41 -0.48 6.45 4.03
N ASN A 42 -1.44 7.28 4.45
CA ASN A 42 -2.78 7.35 3.89
C ASN A 42 -3.66 6.12 4.25
N ASP A 43 -4.93 6.13 3.91
CA ASP A 43 -5.99 5.16 4.26
C ASP A 43 -6.31 5.08 5.76
N LEU A 44 -5.32 4.96 6.67
CA LEU A 44 -5.49 5.07 8.12
C LEU A 44 -4.77 6.32 8.68
N PRO A 45 -5.34 6.99 9.69
CA PRO A 45 -4.89 8.32 10.12
C PRO A 45 -3.71 8.30 11.13
N PHE A 46 -2.79 7.34 10.99
CA PHE A 46 -1.64 7.21 11.91
C PHE A 46 -0.30 7.44 11.20
N GLY A 47 -0.31 8.31 10.16
CA GLY A 47 0.82 8.51 9.26
C GLY A 47 2.10 8.95 9.95
N ASN A 48 2.04 9.92 10.87
CA ASN A 48 3.23 10.39 11.59
C ASN A 48 3.88 9.27 12.39
N GLU A 49 3.10 8.54 13.19
CA GLU A 49 3.61 7.43 14.00
C GLU A 49 4.22 6.33 13.12
N THR A 50 3.57 6.02 12.00
CA THR A 50 4.07 5.04 11.03
C THR A 50 5.41 5.47 10.44
N LEU A 51 5.53 6.72 10.00
CA LEU A 51 6.77 7.25 9.43
C LEU A 51 7.91 7.31 10.44
N GLU A 52 7.64 7.66 11.72
CA GLU A 52 8.66 7.62 12.76
C GLU A 52 9.21 6.19 12.98
N MET A 53 8.32 5.18 12.96
CA MET A 53 8.73 3.79 13.06
C MET A 53 9.56 3.36 11.84
N VAL A 54 9.14 3.73 10.62
CA VAL A 54 9.87 3.44 9.39
C VAL A 54 11.25 4.10 9.41
N LYS A 55 11.34 5.41 9.66
CA LYS A 55 12.59 6.18 9.71
C LYS A 55 13.58 5.63 10.75
N SER A 56 13.07 5.18 11.91
CA SER A 56 13.92 4.61 12.95
C SER A 56 14.38 3.18 12.67
N THR A 57 13.78 2.50 11.69
CA THR A 57 14.07 1.10 11.38
C THR A 57 15.03 0.95 10.19
N SER A 58 14.86 1.72 9.12
CA SER A 58 15.65 1.58 7.89
C SER A 58 15.71 2.88 7.07
N ASP A 59 16.77 3.01 6.30
CA ASP A 59 16.95 4.00 5.24
C ASP A 59 16.54 3.48 3.84
N LYS A 60 16.25 2.18 3.72
CA LYS A 60 15.81 1.52 2.49
C LYS A 60 14.30 1.62 2.34
N VAL A 61 13.84 2.80 1.94
CA VAL A 61 12.43 3.17 1.92
C VAL A 61 12.05 3.75 0.56
N LEU A 62 10.99 3.25 -0.04
CA LEU A 62 10.42 3.73 -1.29
C LEU A 62 9.14 4.52 -1.02
N LYS A 63 8.77 5.39 -1.95
CA LYS A 63 7.40 5.91 -2.01
C LYS A 63 6.52 4.98 -2.84
N GLY A 64 5.26 4.85 -2.41
CA GLY A 64 4.19 4.27 -3.20
C GLY A 64 3.31 5.35 -3.84
N ASN A 65 2.18 4.93 -4.39
CA ASN A 65 1.22 5.87 -4.97
C ASN A 65 0.53 6.74 -3.90
N LYS A 66 0.44 6.29 -2.65
CA LYS A 66 -0.17 7.09 -1.58
C LYS A 66 0.70 8.28 -1.21
N GLU A 67 2.02 8.11 -1.10
CA GLU A 67 2.95 9.21 -0.92
C GLU A 67 2.94 10.14 -2.13
N GLN A 68 2.89 9.59 -3.34
CA GLN A 68 2.81 10.38 -4.58
C GLN A 68 1.56 11.26 -4.60
N TYR A 69 0.41 10.74 -4.17
CA TYR A 69 -0.84 11.53 -4.09
C TYR A 69 -0.76 12.68 -3.08
N LEU A 70 -0.09 12.48 -1.95
CA LEU A 70 0.12 13.55 -0.97
C LEU A 70 1.04 14.65 -1.51
N ILE A 71 2.06 14.29 -2.30
CA ILE A 71 2.94 15.25 -2.98
C ILE A 71 2.14 16.03 -4.04
N GLU A 72 1.34 15.34 -4.83
CA GLU A 72 0.52 15.94 -5.89
C GLU A 72 -0.61 16.81 -5.35
N PHE A 73 -1.05 16.57 -4.12
CA PHE A 73 -1.96 17.45 -3.41
C PHE A 73 -1.37 18.86 -3.25
N GLU A 74 -0.09 18.97 -2.92
CA GLU A 74 0.61 20.26 -2.82
C GLU A 74 0.77 20.95 -4.17
N GLU A 75 0.88 20.18 -5.23
CA GLU A 75 1.04 20.68 -6.61
C GLU A 75 -0.29 21.11 -7.25
N GLU A 76 -1.39 21.05 -6.52
CA GLU A 76 -2.74 21.41 -6.96
C GLU A 76 -3.17 20.73 -8.28
N LYS A 77 -2.68 19.50 -8.52
CA LYS A 77 -2.95 18.77 -9.78
C LYS A 77 -4.41 18.36 -9.95
N TYR A 78 -5.19 18.33 -8.87
CA TYR A 78 -6.55 17.83 -8.83
C TYR A 78 -7.54 18.85 -8.25
N ASP A 79 -8.83 18.64 -8.52
CA ASP A 79 -9.89 19.27 -7.73
C ASP A 79 -10.01 18.54 -6.38
N TRP A 80 -9.19 18.98 -5.43
CA TRP A 80 -9.16 18.44 -4.08
C TRP A 80 -10.41 18.77 -3.26
N ASN A 81 -11.40 19.52 -3.80
CA ASN A 81 -12.66 19.79 -3.14
C ASN A 81 -13.65 18.63 -3.28
N ASN A 82 -13.42 17.70 -4.21
CA ASN A 82 -14.23 16.50 -4.31
C ASN A 82 -14.29 15.75 -2.97
N ILE A 83 -15.48 15.24 -2.63
CA ILE A 83 -15.77 14.58 -1.36
C ILE A 83 -14.84 13.40 -1.07
N GLN A 84 -14.40 12.70 -2.11
CA GLN A 84 -13.54 11.53 -2.01
C GLN A 84 -12.11 11.84 -1.55
N PHE A 85 -11.67 13.11 -1.71
CA PHE A 85 -10.35 13.54 -1.23
C PHE A 85 -10.35 14.05 0.21
N LYS A 86 -11.49 14.06 0.89
CA LYS A 86 -11.56 14.55 2.28
C LYS A 86 -10.60 13.81 3.20
N ASN A 87 -10.51 12.48 3.09
CA ASN A 87 -9.56 11.69 3.88
C ASN A 87 -8.12 12.02 3.54
N THR A 88 -7.78 12.10 2.26
CA THR A 88 -6.42 12.44 1.81
C THR A 88 -6.01 13.82 2.32
N ARG A 89 -6.90 14.82 2.24
CA ARG A 89 -6.65 16.16 2.80
C ARG A 89 -6.48 16.13 4.32
N PHE A 90 -7.32 15.38 5.02
CA PHE A 90 -7.19 15.21 6.47
C PHE A 90 -5.81 14.66 6.82
N MET A 91 -5.43 13.54 6.19
CA MET A 91 -4.16 12.87 6.46
C MET A 91 -2.95 13.72 6.08
N TYR A 92 -3.04 14.45 4.95
CA TYR A 92 -2.00 15.41 4.58
C TYR A 92 -1.83 16.50 5.65
N ASN A 93 -2.92 17.09 6.15
CA ASN A 93 -2.88 18.15 7.15
C ASN A 93 -2.36 17.66 8.51
N GLU A 94 -2.60 16.39 8.86
CA GLU A 94 -2.08 15.79 10.09
C GLU A 94 -0.56 15.49 10.01
N LEU A 95 0.00 15.31 8.82
CA LEU A 95 1.44 15.10 8.69
C LEU A 95 2.23 16.35 9.12
N THR A 96 3.27 16.11 9.91
CA THR A 96 4.25 17.17 10.22
C THR A 96 5.00 17.57 8.96
N GLU A 97 5.49 18.82 8.91
CA GLU A 97 6.29 19.30 7.77
C GLU A 97 7.55 18.44 7.56
N GLU A 98 8.18 17.96 8.63
CA GLU A 98 9.31 17.05 8.56
C GLU A 98 8.93 15.75 7.82
N ASN A 99 7.77 15.18 8.12
CA ASN A 99 7.28 13.97 7.48
C ASN A 99 6.86 14.20 6.02
N ARG A 100 6.29 15.37 5.68
CA ARG A 100 6.04 15.76 4.29
C ARG A 100 7.33 15.89 3.51
N GLU A 101 8.35 16.57 4.06
CA GLU A 101 9.68 16.67 3.45
C GLU A 101 10.34 15.30 3.26
N TYR A 102 10.15 14.39 4.22
CA TYR A 102 10.66 13.04 4.12
C TYR A 102 10.05 12.29 2.93
N ILE A 103 8.71 12.25 2.82
CA ILE A 103 8.05 11.52 1.72
C ILE A 103 8.36 12.11 0.34
N ARG A 104 8.56 13.44 0.22
CA ARG A 104 8.95 14.08 -1.06
C ARG A 104 10.27 13.54 -1.60
N LYS A 105 11.20 13.16 -0.73
CA LYS A 105 12.56 12.72 -1.08
C LYS A 105 12.66 11.22 -1.36
N LEU A 106 11.62 10.44 -1.07
CA LEU A 106 11.66 9.00 -1.27
C LEU A 106 11.75 8.65 -2.76
N PRO A 107 12.64 7.71 -3.14
CA PRO A 107 12.69 7.18 -4.49
C PRO A 107 11.49 6.28 -4.78
N HIS A 108 11.18 6.03 -6.06
CA HIS A 108 10.08 5.15 -6.46
C HIS A 108 10.53 3.70 -6.76
N TYR A 109 11.82 3.47 -6.95
CA TYR A 109 12.44 2.15 -6.99
C TYR A 109 13.85 2.20 -6.41
N MET A 110 14.42 1.05 -6.12
CA MET A 110 15.73 0.91 -5.51
C MET A 110 16.40 -0.37 -6.02
N GLU A 111 17.68 -0.27 -6.35
CA GLU A 111 18.55 -1.40 -6.63
C GLU A 111 19.43 -1.66 -5.41
N LEU A 112 19.38 -2.88 -4.90
CA LEU A 112 20.10 -3.30 -3.71
C LEU A 112 20.89 -4.58 -4.01
N GLU A 113 21.99 -4.76 -3.32
CA GLU A 113 22.79 -5.98 -3.44
C GLU A 113 23.14 -6.53 -2.06
N TYR A 114 22.88 -7.82 -1.86
CA TYR A 114 23.19 -8.55 -0.66
C TYR A 114 23.93 -9.85 -1.02
N GLU A 115 25.15 -10.03 -0.51
CA GLU A 115 25.96 -11.25 -0.75
C GLU A 115 26.02 -11.65 -2.23
N GLY A 116 26.06 -10.68 -3.16
CA GLY A 116 26.10 -10.91 -4.60
C GLY A 116 24.74 -11.16 -5.26
N VAL A 117 23.62 -11.08 -4.52
CA VAL A 117 22.26 -11.12 -5.07
C VAL A 117 21.76 -9.70 -5.28
N LYS A 118 21.40 -9.36 -6.50
CA LYS A 118 20.84 -8.07 -6.87
C LYS A 118 19.31 -8.09 -6.78
N LEU A 119 18.74 -7.16 -6.05
CA LEU A 119 17.30 -6.95 -5.89
C LEU A 119 16.88 -5.64 -6.54
N LEU A 120 15.92 -5.66 -7.45
CA LEU A 120 15.19 -4.47 -7.88
C LEU A 120 13.87 -4.42 -7.09
N VAL A 121 13.71 -3.39 -6.27
CA VAL A 121 12.51 -3.18 -5.46
C VAL A 121 11.79 -1.94 -5.95
N ALA A 122 10.49 -2.05 -6.20
CA ALA A 122 9.62 -0.96 -6.58
C ALA A 122 8.30 -1.07 -5.80
N HIS A 123 7.47 -0.02 -5.78
CA HIS A 123 6.12 -0.16 -5.22
C HIS A 123 5.18 -0.83 -6.22
N GLY A 124 4.91 -0.19 -7.36
CA GLY A 124 4.17 -0.76 -8.48
C GLY A 124 5.11 -1.44 -9.45
N SER A 125 5.75 -0.66 -10.31
CA SER A 125 6.81 -1.12 -11.23
C SER A 125 8.02 -0.20 -11.20
N PRO A 126 9.15 -0.59 -11.81
CA PRO A 126 10.29 0.31 -11.95
C PRO A 126 10.00 1.60 -12.73
N LYS A 127 8.91 1.63 -13.50
CA LYS A 127 8.52 2.79 -14.32
C LYS A 127 7.46 3.67 -13.67
N SER A 128 6.62 3.10 -12.79
CA SER A 128 5.51 3.82 -12.17
C SER A 128 5.09 3.21 -10.85
N VAL A 129 4.86 4.05 -9.86
CA VAL A 129 4.28 3.63 -8.57
C VAL A 129 2.83 3.14 -8.68
N GLU A 130 2.16 3.42 -9.80
CA GLU A 130 0.75 3.08 -10.05
C GLU A 130 0.58 1.87 -10.97
N GLU A 131 1.63 1.37 -11.60
CA GLU A 131 1.51 0.26 -12.54
C GLU A 131 1.29 -1.06 -11.81
N LEU A 132 0.21 -1.76 -12.17
CA LEU A 132 -0.17 -3.02 -11.54
C LEU A 132 0.61 -4.20 -12.10
N LEU A 133 1.47 -4.78 -11.30
CA LEU A 133 2.12 -6.05 -11.57
C LEU A 133 1.37 -7.16 -10.80
N ASN A 134 0.52 -7.91 -11.50
CA ASN A 134 -0.25 -9.00 -10.89
C ASN A 134 -0.46 -10.15 -11.90
N HIS A 135 -0.95 -11.27 -11.41
CA HIS A 135 -1.18 -12.49 -12.22
C HIS A 135 -2.06 -12.28 -13.47
N ARG A 136 -2.87 -11.20 -13.54
CA ARG A 136 -3.69 -10.88 -14.72
C ARG A 136 -2.88 -10.25 -15.84
N PHE A 137 -1.71 -9.71 -15.52
CA PHE A 137 -0.81 -9.01 -16.45
C PHE A 137 0.54 -9.72 -16.54
N LYS A 138 0.50 -11.05 -16.67
CA LYS A 138 1.72 -11.89 -16.71
C LYS A 138 2.69 -11.45 -17.80
N ASP A 139 2.20 -11.15 -19.00
CA ASP A 139 3.04 -10.67 -20.12
C ASP A 139 3.81 -9.38 -19.76
N LEU A 140 3.22 -8.52 -18.91
CA LEU A 140 3.88 -7.31 -18.45
C LEU A 140 5.01 -7.65 -17.45
N ILE A 141 4.77 -8.58 -16.55
CA ILE A 141 5.78 -9.07 -15.61
C ILE A 141 6.94 -9.72 -16.37
N GLU A 142 6.65 -10.60 -17.32
CA GLU A 142 7.65 -11.27 -18.17
C GLU A 142 8.53 -10.24 -18.91
N LYS A 143 7.91 -9.19 -19.46
CA LYS A 143 8.66 -8.10 -20.10
C LYS A 143 9.62 -7.40 -19.14
N TYR A 144 9.20 -7.11 -17.90
CA TYR A 144 10.11 -6.53 -16.91
C TYR A 144 11.24 -7.48 -16.55
N VAL A 145 10.94 -8.78 -16.39
CA VAL A 145 11.94 -9.79 -16.07
C VAL A 145 12.97 -9.94 -17.20
N ASP A 146 12.56 -9.87 -18.46
CA ASP A 146 13.47 -9.95 -19.61
C ASP A 146 14.43 -8.76 -19.68
N GLU A 147 13.96 -7.55 -19.32
CA GLU A 147 14.74 -6.31 -19.28
C GLU A 147 15.57 -6.16 -17.98
N LEU A 148 15.35 -7.01 -16.97
CA LEU A 148 15.89 -6.87 -15.62
C LEU A 148 17.38 -7.20 -15.53
N ASP A 149 18.24 -6.29 -15.05
CA ASP A 149 19.61 -6.55 -14.63
C ASP A 149 19.70 -6.81 -13.12
N ALA A 150 18.85 -7.69 -12.61
CA ALA A 150 18.84 -8.13 -11.22
C ALA A 150 18.36 -9.58 -11.13
N ASP A 151 18.58 -10.22 -9.97
CA ASP A 151 18.17 -11.60 -9.69
C ASP A 151 16.74 -11.67 -9.17
N ALA A 152 16.20 -10.55 -8.69
CA ALA A 152 14.84 -10.47 -8.19
C ALA A 152 14.16 -9.14 -8.54
N LEU A 153 12.85 -9.23 -8.90
CA LEU A 153 11.90 -8.12 -8.99
C LEU A 153 10.92 -8.23 -7.82
N ILE A 154 10.89 -7.21 -6.95
CA ILE A 154 10.08 -7.18 -5.74
C ILE A 154 9.14 -5.98 -5.78
N PHE A 155 7.86 -6.20 -5.50
CA PHE A 155 6.84 -5.14 -5.53
C PHE A 155 5.70 -5.38 -4.52
N GLY A 156 4.76 -4.42 -4.41
CA GLY A 156 3.55 -4.44 -3.60
C GLY A 156 2.35 -3.94 -4.39
N HIS A 157 1.72 -2.85 -3.92
CA HIS A 157 0.69 -2.05 -4.60
C HIS A 157 -0.65 -2.75 -4.89
N THR A 158 -0.62 -3.99 -5.35
CA THR A 158 -1.82 -4.70 -5.83
C THR A 158 -2.77 -5.13 -4.73
N HIS A 159 -2.29 -5.16 -3.48
CA HIS A 159 -2.95 -5.77 -2.33
C HIS A 159 -3.42 -7.22 -2.60
N GLU A 160 -2.83 -7.92 -3.58
CA GLU A 160 -2.96 -9.36 -3.66
C GLU A 160 -2.28 -9.99 -2.43
N ALA A 161 -2.75 -11.16 -2.00
CA ALA A 161 -2.01 -11.92 -0.99
C ALA A 161 -0.56 -12.14 -1.47
N MET A 162 0.40 -12.07 -0.56
CA MET A 162 1.81 -12.24 -0.91
C MET A 162 2.05 -13.55 -1.68
N TRP A 163 2.87 -13.49 -2.72
CA TRP A 163 3.23 -14.60 -3.57
C TRP A 163 4.59 -14.41 -4.20
N TYR A 164 5.19 -15.51 -4.66
CA TYR A 164 6.38 -15.46 -5.49
C TYR A 164 6.38 -16.56 -6.55
N GLU A 165 7.11 -16.32 -7.64
CA GLU A 165 7.41 -17.30 -8.68
C GLU A 165 8.81 -17.01 -9.26
N TYR A 166 9.38 -17.99 -9.96
CA TYR A 166 10.59 -17.82 -10.74
C TYR A 166 10.25 -17.76 -12.22
N ILE A 167 10.70 -16.71 -12.90
CA ILE A 167 10.55 -16.51 -14.34
C ILE A 167 11.96 -16.29 -14.90
N ASN A 168 12.40 -17.14 -15.84
CA ASN A 168 13.74 -17.10 -16.44
C ASN A 168 14.85 -17.05 -15.37
N ASP A 169 14.75 -17.92 -14.35
CA ASP A 169 15.64 -18.04 -13.19
C ASP A 169 15.71 -16.80 -12.28
N LYS A 170 14.88 -15.78 -12.51
CA LYS A 170 14.76 -14.59 -11.65
C LYS A 170 13.56 -14.69 -10.75
N LEU A 171 13.71 -14.29 -9.50
CA LEU A 171 12.61 -14.23 -8.54
C LEU A 171 11.69 -13.05 -8.87
N VAL A 172 10.39 -13.32 -8.93
CA VAL A 172 9.31 -12.30 -8.94
C VAL A 172 8.54 -12.46 -7.64
N LEU A 173 8.44 -11.38 -6.85
CA LEU A 173 7.86 -11.42 -5.51
C LEU A 173 6.92 -10.24 -5.28
N ASN A 174 5.67 -10.55 -4.91
CA ASN A 174 4.72 -9.60 -4.34
C ASN A 174 4.77 -9.70 -2.81
N ALA A 175 5.08 -8.59 -2.14
CA ALA A 175 5.27 -8.58 -0.70
C ALA A 175 3.95 -8.61 0.12
N GLY A 176 2.80 -8.54 -0.54
CA GLY A 176 1.49 -8.47 0.13
C GLY A 176 1.22 -7.09 0.72
N CYS A 177 0.33 -7.04 1.72
CA CYS A 177 -0.12 -5.80 2.34
C CYS A 177 -0.02 -5.88 3.87
N ALA A 178 0.86 -5.08 4.46
CA ALA A 178 1.09 -5.11 5.90
C ALA A 178 -0.01 -4.40 6.71
N GLY A 179 -0.68 -3.39 6.14
CA GLY A 179 -1.59 -2.54 6.92
C GLY A 179 -3.07 -2.79 6.72
N VAL A 180 -3.49 -3.08 5.51
CA VAL A 180 -4.92 -3.13 5.13
C VAL A 180 -5.22 -4.33 4.22
N SER A 181 -4.64 -5.49 4.52
CA SER A 181 -4.85 -6.71 3.72
C SER A 181 -6.34 -7.08 3.61
N PRO A 182 -6.87 -7.21 2.39
CA PRO A 182 -8.25 -7.63 2.19
C PRO A 182 -8.44 -9.15 2.30
N HIS A 183 -7.35 -9.92 2.41
CA HIS A 183 -7.35 -11.37 2.37
C HIS A 183 -7.36 -12.00 3.76
N TYR A 184 -6.77 -11.33 4.75
CA TYR A 184 -6.58 -11.89 6.08
C TYR A 184 -7.04 -10.92 7.16
N VAL A 185 -8.07 -11.31 7.88
CA VAL A 185 -8.64 -10.50 8.97
C VAL A 185 -7.64 -10.34 10.11
N GLY A 186 -7.28 -9.09 10.41
CA GLY A 186 -6.39 -8.77 11.52
C GLY A 186 -4.98 -9.32 11.38
N LYS A 187 -4.52 -9.57 10.15
CA LYS A 187 -3.16 -10.04 9.88
C LYS A 187 -2.44 -9.11 8.92
N ALA A 188 -1.19 -8.84 9.25
CA ALA A 188 -0.24 -8.14 8.40
C ALA A 188 0.58 -9.13 7.60
N GLU A 189 0.78 -8.84 6.31
CA GLU A 189 1.61 -9.62 5.41
C GLU A 189 2.99 -8.97 5.28
N TYR A 190 4.04 -9.77 5.31
CA TYR A 190 5.38 -9.34 4.92
C TYR A 190 6.24 -10.57 4.56
N VAL A 191 7.40 -10.36 3.95
CA VAL A 191 8.27 -11.44 3.50
C VAL A 191 9.65 -11.33 4.11
N ILE A 192 10.26 -12.47 4.48
CA ILE A 192 11.68 -12.55 4.84
C ILE A 192 12.42 -13.34 3.76
N LEU A 193 13.41 -12.69 3.13
CA LEU A 193 14.37 -13.35 2.26
C LEU A 193 15.60 -13.74 3.07
N SER A 194 16.06 -14.98 2.94
CA SER A 194 17.35 -15.43 3.46
C SER A 194 18.34 -15.54 2.30
N ILE A 195 19.38 -14.72 2.33
CA ILE A 195 20.37 -14.62 1.25
C ILE A 195 21.73 -15.06 1.75
N ASN A 196 22.40 -15.91 1.00
CA ASN A 196 23.72 -16.42 1.32
C ASN A 196 24.44 -16.90 0.06
N ASN A 197 25.74 -16.64 -0.07
CA ASN A 197 26.58 -17.15 -1.16
C ASN A 197 26.02 -16.87 -2.57
N GLY A 198 25.53 -15.67 -2.84
CA GLY A 198 24.99 -15.30 -4.15
C GLY A 198 23.65 -15.95 -4.49
N LYS A 199 22.89 -16.42 -3.49
CA LYS A 199 21.61 -17.08 -3.70
C LYS A 199 20.58 -16.68 -2.65
N ILE A 200 19.33 -16.63 -3.07
CA ILE A 200 18.16 -16.60 -2.18
C ILE A 200 17.90 -18.05 -1.76
N GLU A 201 18.24 -18.37 -0.49
CA GLU A 201 18.12 -19.74 0.03
C GLU A 201 16.72 -20.05 0.54
N ASN A 202 16.00 -19.01 1.04
CA ASN A 202 14.65 -19.18 1.57
C ASN A 202 13.82 -17.93 1.37
N ILE A 203 12.53 -18.13 1.15
CA ILE A 203 11.49 -17.09 1.04
C ILE A 203 10.41 -17.48 2.05
N ASP A 204 10.30 -16.72 3.14
CA ASP A 204 9.34 -16.95 4.22
C ASP A 204 8.21 -15.91 4.13
N LEU A 205 7.02 -16.37 3.70
CA LEU A 205 5.80 -15.57 3.60
C LEU A 205 5.13 -15.52 4.97
N ARG A 206 5.13 -14.37 5.62
CA ARG A 206 4.73 -14.18 7.00
C ARG A 206 3.36 -13.56 7.15
N LEU A 207 2.56 -14.08 8.08
CA LEU A 207 1.27 -13.53 8.52
C LEU A 207 1.35 -13.24 10.03
N VAL A 208 1.21 -11.98 10.39
CA VAL A 208 1.35 -11.52 11.79
C VAL A 208 0.03 -10.96 12.28
N ASP A 209 -0.45 -11.48 13.40
CA ASP A 209 -1.67 -10.98 14.04
C ASP A 209 -1.45 -9.58 14.63
N TYR A 210 -2.42 -8.69 14.42
CA TYR A 210 -2.49 -7.39 15.08
C TYR A 210 -3.89 -7.10 15.64
N ASP A 211 -3.96 -6.18 16.58
CA ASP A 211 -5.18 -5.86 17.33
C ASP A 211 -6.08 -4.90 16.54
N ILE A 212 -7.10 -5.43 15.86
CA ILE A 212 -8.10 -4.66 15.09
C ILE A 212 -8.88 -3.69 15.99
N GLU A 213 -9.18 -4.07 17.24
CA GLU A 213 -9.94 -3.21 18.14
C GLU A 213 -9.13 -1.98 18.54
N LYS A 214 -7.80 -2.10 18.65
CA LYS A 214 -6.92 -0.92 18.81
C LYS A 214 -6.91 -0.05 17.57
N VAL A 215 -6.91 -0.63 16.36
CA VAL A 215 -7.03 0.15 15.12
C VAL A 215 -8.34 0.93 15.12
N LYS A 216 -9.44 0.26 15.44
CA LYS A 216 -10.78 0.87 15.54
C LYS A 216 -10.81 2.02 16.54
N GLN A 217 -10.31 1.80 17.74
CA GLN A 217 -10.25 2.80 18.79
C GLN A 217 -9.46 4.03 18.33
N LYS A 218 -8.30 3.82 17.73
CA LYS A 218 -7.46 4.90 17.21
C LYS A 218 -8.11 5.69 16.08
N ILE A 219 -8.88 5.03 15.19
CA ILE A 219 -9.69 5.69 14.17
C ILE A 219 -10.72 6.64 14.82
N ILE A 220 -11.41 6.16 15.87
CA ILE A 220 -12.39 6.98 16.61
C ILE A 220 -11.72 8.21 17.23
N GLU A 221 -10.57 8.02 17.87
CA GLU A 221 -9.82 9.07 18.57
C GLU A 221 -9.21 10.10 17.61
N SER A 222 -8.92 9.74 16.37
CA SER A 222 -8.31 10.64 15.37
C SER A 222 -9.20 11.77 14.89
N GLY A 223 -10.52 11.63 15.05
CA GLY A 223 -11.48 12.62 14.54
C GLY A 223 -11.80 12.50 13.04
N ILE A 224 -11.16 11.59 12.29
CA ILE A 224 -11.35 11.43 10.84
C ILE A 224 -12.81 11.09 10.46
N LEU A 225 -13.54 10.43 11.35
CA LEU A 225 -14.94 10.07 11.15
C LEU A 225 -15.87 11.29 11.00
N ASN A 226 -15.45 12.47 11.49
CA ASN A 226 -16.16 13.72 11.29
C ASN A 226 -15.91 14.33 9.91
N VAL A 227 -14.91 13.83 9.19
CA VAL A 227 -14.49 14.31 7.86
C VAL A 227 -15.07 13.46 6.76
N ASP A 228 -14.83 12.15 6.82
CA ASP A 228 -15.37 11.19 5.85
C ASP A 228 -15.61 9.83 6.51
N LYS A 229 -16.84 9.66 6.98
CA LYS A 229 -17.29 8.42 7.59
C LYS A 229 -17.38 7.26 6.58
N VAL A 230 -17.74 7.57 5.32
CA VAL A 230 -17.98 6.54 4.28
C VAL A 230 -16.67 5.82 3.93
N LEU A 231 -15.65 6.58 3.50
CA LEU A 231 -14.38 5.97 3.08
C LEU A 231 -13.68 5.27 4.26
N MET A 232 -13.75 5.84 5.46
CA MET A 232 -13.14 5.21 6.64
C MET A 232 -13.80 3.88 6.99
N ASN A 233 -15.15 3.79 6.91
CA ASN A 233 -15.84 2.51 7.08
C ASN A 233 -15.46 1.50 5.99
N LEU A 234 -15.38 1.94 4.72
CA LEU A 234 -14.96 1.06 3.61
C LEU A 234 -13.51 0.57 3.80
N THR A 235 -12.62 1.41 4.28
CA THR A 235 -11.24 1.02 4.61
C THR A 235 -11.24 -0.01 5.76
N PHE A 236 -12.01 0.25 6.82
CA PHE A 236 -12.12 -0.68 7.94
C PHE A 236 -12.79 -2.01 7.56
N CYS A 237 -13.78 -1.99 6.65
CA CYS A 237 -14.36 -3.21 6.08
C CYS A 237 -13.30 -4.10 5.39
N GLY A 238 -12.28 -3.52 4.79
CA GLY A 238 -11.16 -4.27 4.21
C GLY A 238 -10.40 -5.11 5.24
N ILE A 239 -10.21 -4.60 6.46
CA ILE A 239 -9.38 -5.24 7.49
C ILE A 239 -10.16 -6.07 8.51
N ASN A 240 -11.49 -5.90 8.61
CA ASN A 240 -12.33 -6.59 9.60
C ASN A 240 -13.09 -7.81 9.06
N GLY A 241 -12.81 -8.24 7.83
CA GLY A 241 -13.46 -9.39 7.17
C GLY A 241 -14.67 -9.05 6.30
N ASN A 242 -15.06 -7.79 6.18
CA ASN A 242 -16.14 -7.32 5.32
C ASN A 242 -15.66 -6.76 3.97
N GLY A 243 -14.52 -7.22 3.48
CA GLY A 243 -13.91 -6.74 2.22
C GLY A 243 -14.83 -6.87 1.01
N GLN A 244 -15.76 -7.81 1.03
CA GLN A 244 -16.80 -7.93 -0.01
C GLN A 244 -17.67 -6.67 -0.08
N ALA A 245 -18.11 -6.11 1.05
CA ALA A 245 -18.92 -4.90 1.06
C ALA A 245 -18.18 -3.69 0.44
N ARG A 246 -16.88 -3.56 0.74
CA ARG A 246 -16.01 -2.56 0.08
C ARG A 246 -15.96 -2.76 -1.42
N SER A 247 -15.72 -3.98 -1.86
CA SER A 247 -15.63 -4.34 -3.29
C SER A 247 -16.93 -4.06 -4.05
N GLU A 248 -18.06 -4.43 -3.45
CA GLU A 248 -19.40 -4.19 -4.02
C GLU A 248 -19.71 -2.70 -4.11
N PHE A 249 -19.38 -1.91 -3.07
CA PHE A 249 -19.55 -0.46 -3.08
C PHE A 249 -18.85 0.18 -4.29
N PHE A 250 -17.57 -0.09 -4.47
CA PHE A 250 -16.82 0.51 -5.58
C PHE A 250 -17.26 0.00 -6.95
N LYS A 251 -17.68 -1.26 -7.06
CA LYS A 251 -18.26 -1.82 -8.29
C LYS A 251 -19.55 -1.11 -8.66
N GLU A 252 -20.42 -0.89 -7.68
CA GLU A 252 -21.70 -0.21 -7.90
C GLU A 252 -21.49 1.26 -8.21
N ALA A 253 -20.60 1.97 -7.48
CA ALA A 253 -20.25 3.35 -7.75
C ALA A 253 -19.78 3.54 -9.20
N LYS A 254 -18.90 2.65 -9.67
CA LYS A 254 -18.46 2.64 -11.07
C LYS A 254 -19.62 2.45 -12.04
N THR A 255 -20.51 1.51 -11.77
CA THR A 255 -21.65 1.23 -12.64
C THR A 255 -22.56 2.45 -12.76
N VAL A 256 -22.96 3.03 -11.63
CA VAL A 256 -23.83 4.22 -11.59
C VAL A 256 -23.16 5.41 -12.28
N GLN A 257 -21.88 5.63 -12.05
CA GLN A 257 -21.13 6.73 -12.69
C GLN A 257 -21.10 6.56 -14.22
N LEU A 258 -20.85 5.34 -14.71
CA LEU A 258 -20.86 5.03 -16.14
C LEU A 258 -22.23 5.24 -16.77
N GLU A 259 -23.31 4.82 -16.10
CA GLU A 259 -24.69 4.98 -16.55
C GLU A 259 -25.08 6.47 -16.64
N ARG A 260 -24.62 7.30 -15.69
CA ARG A 260 -24.94 8.73 -15.64
C ARG A 260 -24.14 9.59 -16.62
N SER A 261 -22.84 9.35 -16.74
CA SER A 261 -21.92 10.23 -17.48
C SER A 261 -21.21 9.58 -18.65
N GLY A 262 -21.31 8.26 -18.82
CA GLY A 262 -20.52 7.49 -19.79
C GLY A 262 -19.02 7.43 -19.46
N LYS A 263 -18.61 8.07 -18.36
CA LYS A 263 -17.21 8.12 -17.87
C LYS A 263 -17.18 7.81 -16.40
N TRP A 264 -16.17 7.09 -15.93
CA TRP A 264 -16.00 6.73 -14.52
C TRP A 264 -14.66 7.23 -13.93
N TYR A 265 -13.98 8.05 -14.69
CA TYR A 265 -12.76 8.75 -14.25
C TYR A 265 -12.79 10.18 -14.81
N GLN A 266 -12.23 11.12 -14.09
CA GLN A 266 -11.89 12.39 -14.67
C GLN A 266 -10.68 12.18 -15.56
N GLU A 267 -10.75 12.67 -16.81
CA GLU A 267 -9.59 12.83 -17.66
C GLU A 267 -8.70 13.93 -17.03
N GLY A 268 -7.92 13.54 -16.03
CA GLY A 268 -6.82 14.33 -15.53
C GLY A 268 -5.73 14.41 -16.59
N ALA A 269 -4.95 15.45 -16.58
CA ALA A 269 -3.91 15.67 -17.56
C ALA A 269 -2.97 14.46 -17.68
N LYS A 270 -2.97 13.84 -18.88
CA LYS A 270 -1.95 12.90 -19.35
C LYS A 270 -1.67 11.66 -18.50
N GLY A 271 -2.54 10.65 -18.57
CA GLY A 271 -2.11 9.25 -18.44
C GLY A 271 -1.76 8.72 -17.06
N ILE A 272 -1.77 9.53 -16.01
CA ILE A 272 -1.39 9.14 -14.64
C ILE A 272 -2.60 8.63 -13.82
N TYR A 273 -3.82 8.78 -14.29
CA TYR A 273 -5.03 8.79 -13.46
C TYR A 273 -6.02 7.66 -13.67
N THR A 274 -5.56 6.49 -14.00
CA THR A 274 -6.43 5.30 -14.00
C THR A 274 -6.93 4.91 -12.61
N TYR A 275 -6.36 5.49 -11.52
CA TYR A 275 -6.66 5.07 -10.15
C TYR A 275 -7.56 5.99 -9.35
N PHE A 276 -7.52 7.31 -9.52
CA PHE A 276 -8.52 8.18 -8.92
C PHE A 276 -9.82 8.11 -9.72
N LYS A 277 -10.58 7.08 -9.40
CA LYS A 277 -11.97 6.91 -9.83
C LYS A 277 -12.78 7.97 -9.10
N LEU A 278 -12.88 9.16 -9.68
CA LEU A 278 -13.75 10.19 -9.13
C LEU A 278 -15.17 9.86 -9.50
N TYR A 279 -15.99 9.71 -8.49
CA TYR A 279 -17.43 9.60 -8.60
C TYR A 279 -18.05 10.95 -8.30
N ASP A 280 -19.23 11.23 -8.86
CA ASP A 280 -19.98 12.42 -8.48
C ASP A 280 -20.34 12.36 -7.00
N ASP A 281 -20.29 13.49 -6.31
CA ASP A 281 -20.49 13.57 -4.85
C ASP A 281 -21.84 12.96 -4.39
N ASP A 282 -22.89 13.12 -5.20
CA ASP A 282 -24.20 12.57 -4.92
C ASP A 282 -24.23 11.03 -4.98
N ILE A 283 -23.48 10.41 -5.90
CA ILE A 283 -23.29 8.95 -5.96
C ILE A 283 -22.63 8.47 -4.67
N TRP A 284 -21.57 9.15 -4.24
CA TRP A 284 -20.87 8.82 -3.01
C TRP A 284 -21.76 8.87 -1.78
N ILE A 285 -22.58 9.93 -1.67
CA ILE A 285 -23.53 10.12 -0.58
C ILE A 285 -24.64 9.06 -0.60
N GLU A 286 -25.21 8.81 -1.79
CA GLU A 286 -26.29 7.82 -1.96
C GLU A 286 -25.84 6.40 -1.60
N LEU A 287 -24.71 5.99 -2.14
CA LEU A 287 -24.15 4.67 -1.84
C LEU A 287 -23.66 4.57 -0.40
N GLY A 288 -23.13 5.64 0.18
CA GLY A 288 -22.80 5.69 1.59
C GLY A 288 -23.97 5.33 2.49
N LYS A 289 -25.16 5.89 2.22
CA LYS A 289 -26.40 5.53 2.93
C LYS A 289 -26.83 4.09 2.67
N LYS A 290 -26.75 3.62 1.42
CA LYS A 290 -27.13 2.24 1.05
C LYS A 290 -26.28 1.19 1.76
N TYR A 291 -24.98 1.46 1.91
CA TYR A 291 -24.03 0.55 2.51
C TYR A 291 -23.83 0.75 4.02
N GLU A 292 -24.51 1.72 4.63
CA GLU A 292 -24.40 2.03 6.06
C GLU A 292 -24.62 0.80 6.97
N LYS A 293 -25.45 -0.15 6.55
CA LYS A 293 -25.68 -1.43 7.25
C LYS A 293 -24.44 -2.30 7.45
N TYR A 294 -23.37 -2.06 6.68
CA TYR A 294 -22.09 -2.75 6.80
C TYR A 294 -21.06 -1.94 7.59
N PHE A 295 -21.38 -0.71 7.95
CA PHE A 295 -20.48 0.21 8.60
C PHE A 295 -20.37 -0.11 10.10
N VAL A 296 -19.19 0.14 10.64
CA VAL A 296 -18.85 -0.13 12.04
C VAL A 296 -18.89 1.15 12.88
N PHE A 297 -18.69 2.30 12.23
CA PHE A 297 -18.63 3.61 12.85
C PHE A 297 -19.89 4.44 12.67
#